data_2c6fa539ed1902119ce44fde6991d7a5
#
_entry.id   2c6fa539ed1902119ce44fde6991d7a5
#
_cell.length_a   1.000
_cell.length_b   1.000
_cell.length_c   1.000
_cell.angle_alpha   90.00
_cell.angle_beta   90.00
_cell.angle_gamma   90.00
#
_symmetry.space_group_name_H-M   'P 1'
#
loop_
_entity.id
_entity.type
_entity.pdbx_description
1 polymer ?
#
loop_
_entity_poly.entity_id
_entity_poly.type
_entity_poly.pdbx_seq_one_letter_code
_entity_poly.pdbx_strand_id
1 'polypeptide(L)'
;MKIAICGTGGFSREVAPLAWEMARAAGARSPDAVCFIPKDGEPYEPSVNGHPVLPLAEVPMDYGIVVAIAEAAIRRRVDAEMRAAGRPLVSLMAPTALRRGPCEVGEGAILCDHTLLTADVRIGRQFHANIYSYVAHDCVIGDFVTLAPRVCINGNTVIEDDVYVGTGAILRQGTPDRPLRIGKGAVIGMGAVVTKDVAPGETVVGNPARPLDRR
;
A
#
# COMPACT_ATOMS: atom_id res chain seq x y z
N MET A 1 11.39 -16.19 -9.10
CA MET A 1 11.45 -15.18 -8.03
C MET A 1 10.85 -15.78 -6.77
N LYS A 2 11.41 -15.51 -5.60
CA LYS A 2 10.85 -15.90 -4.30
C LYS A 2 10.49 -14.65 -3.52
N ILE A 3 9.45 -14.70 -2.69
CA ILE A 3 8.88 -13.53 -2.01
C ILE A 3 8.65 -13.84 -0.53
N ALA A 4 9.13 -12.96 0.34
CA ALA A 4 8.82 -13.01 1.75
C ALA A 4 7.97 -11.79 2.15
N ILE A 5 6.85 -12.03 2.81
CA ILE A 5 5.86 -11.02 3.18
C ILE A 5 6.01 -10.70 4.66
N CYS A 6 6.34 -9.46 5.01
CA CYS A 6 6.41 -9.02 6.39
C CYS A 6 5.01 -8.94 7.02
N GLY A 7 4.82 -9.65 8.12
CA GLY A 7 3.58 -9.77 8.86
C GLY A 7 2.78 -11.02 8.51
N THR A 8 1.90 -11.45 9.43
CA THR A 8 0.98 -12.59 9.28
C THR A 8 -0.48 -12.15 9.43
N GLY A 9 -0.72 -10.84 9.46
CA GLY A 9 -2.03 -10.22 9.65
C GLY A 9 -2.96 -10.34 8.43
N GLY A 10 -4.13 -9.72 8.51
CA GLY A 10 -5.16 -9.79 7.47
C GLY A 10 -4.63 -9.36 6.10
N PHE A 11 -4.03 -8.19 5.99
CA PHE A 11 -3.54 -7.67 4.70
C PHE A 11 -2.39 -8.51 4.12
N SER A 12 -1.48 -9.01 4.97
CA SER A 12 -0.41 -9.92 4.51
C SER A 12 -0.99 -11.21 3.90
N ARG A 13 -2.07 -11.75 4.50
CA ARG A 13 -2.77 -12.91 3.98
C ARG A 13 -3.56 -12.62 2.70
N GLU A 14 -4.10 -11.42 2.57
CA GLU A 14 -4.79 -10.97 1.35
C GLU A 14 -3.84 -10.88 0.15
N VAL A 15 -2.60 -10.44 0.35
CA VAL A 15 -1.62 -10.28 -0.74
C VAL A 15 -0.79 -11.53 -1.02
N ALA A 16 -0.84 -12.56 -0.17
CA ALA A 16 -0.09 -13.79 -0.38
C ALA A 16 -0.47 -14.54 -1.68
N PRO A 17 -1.75 -14.66 -2.07
CA PRO A 17 -2.11 -15.21 -3.39
C PRO A 17 -1.48 -14.44 -4.54
N LEU A 18 -1.46 -13.11 -4.48
CA LEU A 18 -0.84 -12.26 -5.49
C LEU A 18 0.69 -12.49 -5.55
N ALA A 19 1.35 -12.57 -4.40
CA ALA A 19 2.77 -12.89 -4.33
C ALA A 19 3.05 -14.27 -4.96
N TRP A 20 2.18 -15.25 -4.71
CA TRP A 20 2.29 -16.58 -5.31
C TRP A 20 2.08 -16.55 -6.83
N GLU A 21 1.11 -15.84 -7.35
CA GLU A 21 0.92 -15.66 -8.79
C GLU A 21 2.15 -15.05 -9.46
N MET A 22 2.73 -14.01 -8.86
CA MET A 22 3.96 -13.38 -9.35
C MET A 22 5.15 -14.35 -9.30
N ALA A 23 5.32 -15.12 -8.21
CA ALA A 23 6.37 -16.11 -8.10
C ALA A 23 6.21 -17.20 -9.16
N ARG A 24 4.99 -17.70 -9.40
CA ARG A 24 4.68 -18.68 -10.47
C ARG A 24 4.98 -18.13 -11.86
N ALA A 25 4.58 -16.92 -12.16
CA ALA A 25 4.87 -16.26 -13.43
C ALA A 25 6.40 -16.15 -13.68
N ALA A 26 7.17 -16.02 -12.59
CA ALA A 26 8.63 -16.02 -12.61
C ALA A 26 9.27 -17.44 -12.53
N GLY A 27 8.47 -18.51 -12.69
CA GLY A 27 8.93 -19.89 -12.79
C GLY A 27 8.95 -20.68 -11.47
N ALA A 28 8.42 -20.18 -10.37
CA ALA A 28 8.31 -20.95 -9.13
C ALA A 28 7.34 -22.13 -9.29
N ARG A 29 7.71 -23.27 -8.67
CA ARG A 29 6.94 -24.53 -8.75
C ARG A 29 6.43 -25.02 -7.40
N SER A 30 6.96 -24.47 -6.29
CA SER A 30 6.57 -24.83 -4.93
C SER A 30 5.96 -23.63 -4.21
N PRO A 31 4.87 -23.82 -3.43
CA PRO A 31 4.31 -22.79 -2.55
C PRO A 31 5.35 -22.15 -1.59
N ASP A 32 6.43 -22.87 -1.28
CA ASP A 32 7.53 -22.37 -0.44
C ASP A 32 8.28 -21.18 -1.06
N ALA A 33 8.04 -20.90 -2.36
CA ALA A 33 8.55 -19.67 -2.97
C ALA A 33 7.92 -18.39 -2.39
N VAL A 34 6.84 -18.52 -1.59
CA VAL A 34 6.28 -17.45 -0.77
C VAL A 34 6.34 -17.87 0.69
N CYS A 35 6.83 -16.99 1.56
CA CYS A 35 6.79 -17.19 3.00
C CYS A 35 6.32 -15.92 3.71
N PHE A 36 5.92 -16.05 4.96
CA PHE A 36 5.65 -14.92 5.84
C PHE A 36 6.81 -14.72 6.82
N ILE A 37 7.07 -13.47 7.17
CA ILE A 37 7.98 -13.08 8.25
C ILE A 37 7.13 -12.63 9.42
N PRO A 38 7.16 -13.34 10.58
CA PRO A 38 6.39 -12.95 11.75
C PRO A 38 6.97 -11.67 12.35
N LYS A 39 6.21 -11.01 13.21
CA LYS A 39 6.72 -9.91 14.00
C LYS A 39 7.64 -10.44 15.08
N ASP A 40 8.78 -9.80 15.26
CA ASP A 40 9.77 -10.20 16.26
C ASP A 40 9.17 -10.24 17.67
N GLY A 41 9.48 -11.33 18.38
CA GLY A 41 9.05 -11.54 19.77
C GLY A 41 7.59 -11.95 19.94
N GLU A 42 6.80 -12.07 18.88
CA GLU A 42 5.45 -12.60 18.94
C GLU A 42 5.40 -14.10 18.58
N PRO A 43 4.57 -14.91 19.28
CA PRO A 43 4.36 -16.30 18.89
C PRO A 43 3.70 -16.38 17.51
N TYR A 44 4.07 -17.38 16.72
CA TYR A 44 3.52 -17.59 15.38
C TYR A 44 3.32 -19.07 15.09
N GLU A 45 2.39 -19.37 14.21
CA GLU A 45 2.20 -20.70 13.65
C GLU A 45 3.27 -20.99 12.58
N PRO A 46 3.72 -22.26 12.42
CA PRO A 46 4.77 -22.60 11.45
C PRO A 46 4.33 -22.42 9.99
N SER A 47 3.03 -22.31 9.75
CA SER A 47 2.49 -22.02 8.42
C SER A 47 1.20 -21.20 8.49
N VAL A 48 0.97 -20.37 7.47
CA VAL A 48 -0.26 -19.58 7.28
C VAL A 48 -0.73 -19.77 5.84
N ASN A 49 -1.97 -20.18 5.67
CA ASN A 49 -2.59 -20.43 4.34
C ASN A 49 -1.73 -21.33 3.42
N GLY A 50 -1.02 -22.30 3.98
CA GLY A 50 -0.17 -23.22 3.22
C GLY A 50 1.21 -22.68 2.84
N HIS A 51 1.58 -21.50 3.29
CA HIS A 51 2.92 -20.93 3.15
C HIS A 51 3.68 -20.98 4.48
N PRO A 52 4.98 -21.27 4.47
CA PRO A 52 5.80 -21.30 5.68
C PRO A 52 5.90 -19.93 6.33
N VAL A 53 6.02 -19.90 7.66
CA VAL A 53 6.34 -18.70 8.43
C VAL A 53 7.76 -18.86 8.95
N LEU A 54 8.65 -17.95 8.56
CA LEU A 54 10.08 -18.00 8.84
C LEU A 54 10.53 -16.69 9.52
N PRO A 55 11.22 -16.75 10.66
CA PRO A 55 11.91 -15.57 11.19
C PRO A 55 12.82 -14.95 10.11
N LEU A 56 13.00 -13.63 10.15
CA LEU A 56 13.79 -12.92 9.13
C LEU A 56 15.21 -13.53 8.95
N ALA A 57 15.82 -13.99 10.03
CA ALA A 57 17.15 -14.59 10.01
C ALA A 57 17.21 -15.92 9.22
N GLU A 58 16.09 -16.62 9.09
CA GLU A 58 15.97 -17.89 8.36
C GLU A 58 15.53 -17.69 6.91
N VAL A 59 15.05 -16.49 6.54
CA VAL A 59 14.65 -16.18 5.16
C VAL A 59 15.92 -16.02 4.29
N PRO A 60 16.11 -16.83 3.24
CA PRO A 60 17.29 -16.71 2.36
C PRO A 60 17.39 -15.33 1.70
N MET A 61 18.61 -14.89 1.39
CA MET A 61 18.88 -13.56 0.83
C MET A 61 18.33 -13.34 -0.59
N ASP A 62 17.99 -14.41 -1.29
CA ASP A 62 17.41 -14.37 -2.65
C ASP A 62 15.90 -14.12 -2.67
N TYR A 63 15.27 -13.97 -1.51
CA TYR A 63 13.86 -13.56 -1.39
C TYR A 63 13.71 -12.05 -1.50
N GLY A 64 12.82 -11.62 -2.39
CA GLY A 64 12.32 -10.22 -2.39
C GLY A 64 11.38 -9.99 -1.22
N ILE A 65 11.55 -8.89 -0.52
CA ILE A 65 10.75 -8.54 0.65
C ILE A 65 9.56 -7.65 0.26
N VAL A 66 8.39 -8.01 0.73
CA VAL A 66 7.16 -7.20 0.64
C VAL A 66 6.72 -6.80 2.03
N VAL A 67 6.52 -5.51 2.27
CA VAL A 67 6.08 -5.00 3.57
C VAL A 67 4.57 -4.77 3.54
N ALA A 68 3.78 -5.81 3.80
CA ALA A 68 2.32 -5.78 3.74
C ALA A 68 1.69 -5.32 5.07
N ILE A 69 2.06 -4.12 5.53
CA ILE A 69 1.63 -3.52 6.80
C ILE A 69 0.89 -2.22 6.49
N ALA A 70 -0.39 -2.12 6.86
CA ALA A 70 -1.22 -0.96 6.52
C ALA A 70 -0.83 0.32 7.28
N GLU A 71 -0.38 0.19 8.54
CA GLU A 71 0.05 1.33 9.34
C GLU A 71 1.38 1.91 8.86
N ALA A 72 1.36 3.16 8.41
CA ALA A 72 2.51 3.83 7.78
C ALA A 72 3.74 3.88 8.69
N ALA A 73 3.57 4.19 9.99
CA ALA A 73 4.69 4.29 10.94
C ALA A 73 5.40 2.95 11.12
N ILE A 74 4.64 1.85 11.27
CA ILE A 74 5.21 0.51 11.39
C ILE A 74 5.84 0.09 10.06
N ARG A 75 5.18 0.32 8.93
CA ARG A 75 5.70 0.02 7.59
C ARG A 75 7.01 0.75 7.32
N ARG A 76 7.11 2.03 7.68
CA ARG A 76 8.34 2.83 7.55
C ARG A 76 9.50 2.25 8.36
N ARG A 77 9.24 1.82 9.59
CA ARG A 77 10.26 1.17 10.43
C ARG A 77 10.74 -0.14 9.82
N VAL A 78 9.81 -1.02 9.43
CA VAL A 78 10.15 -2.32 8.80
C VAL A 78 10.88 -2.12 7.47
N ASP A 79 10.47 -1.16 6.63
CA ASP A 79 11.19 -0.79 5.40
C ASP A 79 12.65 -0.40 5.70
N ALA A 80 12.87 0.43 6.71
CA ALA A 80 14.23 0.85 7.11
C ALA A 80 15.07 -0.32 7.64
N GLU A 81 14.48 -1.23 8.43
CA GLU A 81 15.13 -2.44 8.93
C GLU A 81 15.55 -3.36 7.78
N MET A 82 14.66 -3.59 6.80
CA MET A 82 14.97 -4.42 5.64
C MET A 82 16.08 -3.81 4.78
N ARG A 83 16.06 -2.51 4.56
CA ARG A 83 17.14 -1.79 3.84
C ARG A 83 18.47 -1.89 4.58
N ALA A 84 18.48 -1.68 5.89
CA ALA A 84 19.69 -1.80 6.71
C ALA A 84 20.26 -3.23 6.68
N ALA A 85 19.41 -4.24 6.56
CA ALA A 85 19.78 -5.65 6.40
C ALA A 85 20.18 -6.03 4.96
N GLY A 86 20.22 -5.07 4.02
CA GLY A 86 20.55 -5.31 2.62
C GLY A 86 19.52 -6.18 1.87
N ARG A 87 18.29 -6.27 2.35
CA ARG A 87 17.23 -7.09 1.76
C ARG A 87 16.61 -6.38 0.55
N PRO A 88 16.43 -7.06 -0.59
CA PRO A 88 15.78 -6.46 -1.75
C PRO A 88 14.28 -6.25 -1.50
N LEU A 89 13.82 -5.01 -1.57
CA LEU A 89 12.39 -4.69 -1.52
C LEU A 89 11.78 -4.86 -2.90
N VAL A 90 10.60 -5.46 -2.97
CA VAL A 90 9.90 -5.70 -4.24
C VAL A 90 8.46 -5.19 -4.16
N SER A 91 7.94 -4.79 -5.32
CA SER A 91 6.54 -4.39 -5.46
C SER A 91 5.70 -5.58 -5.89
N LEU A 92 4.44 -5.62 -5.42
CA LEU A 92 3.42 -6.54 -5.92
C LEU A 92 2.44 -5.78 -6.82
N MET A 93 2.12 -6.35 -7.96
CA MET A 93 1.11 -5.79 -8.87
C MET A 93 0.25 -6.92 -9.41
N ALA A 94 -1.05 -6.87 -9.07
CA ALA A 94 -2.01 -7.85 -9.57
C ALA A 94 -2.10 -7.79 -11.11
N PRO A 95 -2.30 -8.93 -11.79
CA PRO A 95 -2.51 -8.94 -13.24
C PRO A 95 -3.71 -8.08 -13.69
N THR A 96 -4.69 -7.90 -12.80
CA THR A 96 -5.88 -7.07 -13.02
C THR A 96 -5.66 -5.59 -12.66
N ALA A 97 -4.54 -5.25 -12.03
CA ALA A 97 -4.16 -3.87 -11.77
C ALA A 97 -3.66 -3.20 -13.06
N LEU A 98 -4.14 -2.00 -13.36
CA LEU A 98 -3.87 -1.33 -14.62
C LEU A 98 -3.11 -0.02 -14.43
N ARG A 99 -2.08 0.17 -15.27
CA ARG A 99 -1.38 1.44 -15.47
C ARG A 99 -1.62 1.85 -16.93
N ARG A 100 -2.40 2.90 -17.16
CA ARG A 100 -2.86 3.26 -18.52
C ARG A 100 -1.97 4.24 -19.26
N GLY A 101 -1.42 5.22 -18.56
CA GLY A 101 -0.56 6.25 -19.14
C GLY A 101 0.81 6.31 -18.46
N PRO A 102 1.56 7.38 -18.70
CA PRO A 102 2.79 7.64 -17.96
C PRO A 102 2.50 7.64 -16.46
N CYS A 103 3.09 6.70 -15.73
CA CYS A 103 2.95 6.57 -14.27
C CYS A 103 4.30 6.16 -13.68
N GLU A 104 4.78 6.93 -12.73
CA GLU A 104 5.94 6.60 -11.92
C GLU A 104 5.47 6.03 -10.58
N VAL A 105 5.95 4.85 -10.22
CA VAL A 105 5.60 4.18 -8.97
C VAL A 105 6.87 3.75 -8.27
N GLY A 106 7.03 4.22 -7.05
CA GLY A 106 8.19 3.92 -6.22
C GLY A 106 8.24 2.45 -5.78
N GLU A 107 9.40 2.06 -5.24
CA GLU A 107 9.69 0.71 -4.79
C GLU A 107 8.80 0.27 -3.62
N GLY A 108 8.52 -1.03 -3.53
CA GLY A 108 7.73 -1.62 -2.45
C GLY A 108 6.22 -1.37 -2.55
N ALA A 109 5.74 -0.91 -3.70
CA ALA A 109 4.32 -0.69 -3.91
C ALA A 109 3.52 -2.01 -3.95
N ILE A 110 2.30 -1.97 -3.41
CA ILE A 110 1.31 -3.06 -3.54
C ILE A 110 0.10 -2.52 -4.28
N LEU A 111 -0.14 -3.02 -5.48
CA LEU A 111 -1.32 -2.72 -6.29
C LEU A 111 -2.18 -3.98 -6.36
N CYS A 112 -3.22 -4.04 -5.53
CA CYS A 112 -4.15 -5.17 -5.47
C CYS A 112 -5.08 -5.23 -6.70
N ASP A 113 -5.89 -6.28 -6.75
CA ASP A 113 -6.81 -6.51 -7.87
C ASP A 113 -7.71 -5.33 -8.18
N HIS A 114 -7.87 -5.08 -9.48
CA HIS A 114 -8.72 -4.03 -10.04
C HIS A 114 -8.34 -2.61 -9.59
N THR A 115 -7.10 -2.37 -9.18
CA THR A 115 -6.62 -1.01 -8.99
C THR A 115 -6.29 -0.37 -10.35
N LEU A 116 -6.46 0.96 -10.44
CA LEU A 116 -6.22 1.69 -11.68
C LEU A 116 -5.43 2.97 -11.43
N LEU A 117 -4.31 3.10 -12.12
CA LEU A 117 -3.58 4.36 -12.26
C LEU A 117 -3.80 4.87 -13.69
N THR A 118 -4.28 6.11 -13.86
CA THR A 118 -4.70 6.57 -15.20
C THR A 118 -3.54 7.20 -15.99
N ALA A 119 -3.24 8.48 -15.83
CA ALA A 119 -2.20 9.18 -16.60
C ALA A 119 -1.49 10.24 -15.76
N ASP A 120 -0.20 10.43 -16.01
CA ASP A 120 0.62 11.46 -15.37
C ASP A 120 0.59 11.41 -13.83
N VAL A 121 0.62 10.17 -13.30
CA VAL A 121 0.58 9.88 -11.87
C VAL A 121 1.99 9.63 -11.37
N ARG A 122 2.37 10.30 -10.27
CA ARG A 122 3.62 10.05 -9.55
C ARG A 122 3.32 9.56 -8.15
N ILE A 123 3.90 8.43 -7.80
CA ILE A 123 3.68 7.75 -6.52
C ILE A 123 5.03 7.45 -5.88
N GLY A 124 5.18 7.81 -4.63
CA GLY A 124 6.33 7.50 -3.80
C GLY A 124 6.45 6.00 -3.47
N ARG A 125 7.43 5.68 -2.64
CA ARG A 125 7.70 4.29 -2.25
C ARG A 125 6.71 3.77 -1.22
N GLN A 126 6.61 2.43 -1.11
CA GLN A 126 5.76 1.74 -0.13
C GLN A 126 4.28 2.18 -0.20
N PHE A 127 3.81 2.45 -1.39
CA PHE A 127 2.42 2.78 -1.65
C PHE A 127 1.55 1.52 -1.66
N HIS A 128 0.44 1.54 -0.94
CA HIS A 128 -0.54 0.45 -0.95
C HIS A 128 -1.87 0.93 -1.54
N ALA A 129 -2.30 0.31 -2.63
CA ALA A 129 -3.65 0.45 -3.16
C ALA A 129 -4.39 -0.87 -3.03
N ASN A 130 -5.37 -0.93 -2.14
CA ASN A 130 -6.21 -2.11 -1.96
C ASN A 130 -7.26 -2.20 -3.08
N ILE A 131 -7.93 -3.33 -3.16
CA ILE A 131 -8.85 -3.72 -4.23
C ILE A 131 -9.81 -2.61 -4.66
N TYR A 132 -10.03 -2.50 -5.99
CA TYR A 132 -10.97 -1.56 -6.62
C TYR A 132 -10.68 -0.06 -6.37
N SER A 133 -9.48 0.31 -5.91
CA SER A 133 -9.11 1.71 -5.73
C SER A 133 -8.53 2.29 -7.01
N TYR A 134 -8.66 3.60 -7.22
CA TYR A 134 -8.03 4.25 -8.36
C TYR A 134 -7.37 5.59 -8.00
N VAL A 135 -6.37 5.95 -8.80
CA VAL A 135 -5.74 7.26 -8.82
C VAL A 135 -5.88 7.82 -10.24
N ALA A 136 -6.62 8.93 -10.36
CA ALA A 136 -6.86 9.60 -11.61
C ALA A 136 -5.65 10.46 -12.03
N HIS A 137 -5.80 11.18 -13.14
CA HIS A 137 -4.75 11.93 -13.81
C HIS A 137 -4.15 13.07 -12.96
N ASP A 138 -2.90 13.41 -13.24
CA ASP A 138 -2.19 14.55 -12.65
C ASP A 138 -2.12 14.51 -11.11
N CYS A 139 -2.04 13.31 -10.53
CA CYS A 139 -1.92 13.13 -9.09
C CYS A 139 -0.47 12.92 -8.66
N VAL A 140 -0.14 13.48 -7.50
CA VAL A 140 1.15 13.27 -6.82
C VAL A 140 0.89 12.67 -5.46
N ILE A 141 1.39 11.46 -5.24
CA ILE A 141 1.20 10.69 -4.00
C ILE A 141 2.57 10.51 -3.35
N GLY A 142 2.68 10.85 -2.08
CA GLY A 142 3.90 10.70 -1.29
C GLY A 142 4.25 9.26 -0.91
N ASP A 143 5.25 9.14 -0.06
CA ASP A 143 5.72 7.86 0.47
C ASP A 143 4.76 7.30 1.53
N PHE A 144 4.67 5.97 1.61
CA PHE A 144 3.92 5.23 2.66
C PHE A 144 2.43 5.55 2.73
N VAL A 145 1.84 6.01 1.64
CA VAL A 145 0.40 6.25 1.55
C VAL A 145 -0.34 4.91 1.42
N THR A 146 -1.48 4.80 2.11
CA THR A 146 -2.36 3.62 2.04
C THR A 146 -3.74 4.04 1.55
N LEU A 147 -4.19 3.43 0.46
CA LEU A 147 -5.58 3.46 0.01
C LEU A 147 -6.26 2.15 0.42
N ALA A 148 -7.24 2.21 1.32
CA ALA A 148 -8.10 1.08 1.64
C ALA A 148 -9.02 0.72 0.45
N PRO A 149 -9.80 -0.37 0.49
CA PRO A 149 -10.64 -0.78 -0.63
C PRO A 149 -11.56 0.32 -1.16
N ARG A 150 -11.74 0.38 -2.49
CA ARG A 150 -12.68 1.28 -3.18
C ARG A 150 -12.44 2.78 -2.94
N VAL A 151 -11.20 3.18 -2.74
CA VAL A 151 -10.85 4.59 -2.64
C VAL A 151 -10.82 5.23 -4.02
N CYS A 152 -11.44 6.42 -4.13
CA CYS A 152 -11.54 7.19 -5.36
C CYS A 152 -10.72 8.47 -5.27
N ILE A 153 -9.51 8.49 -5.85
CA ILE A 153 -8.68 9.69 -5.95
C ILE A 153 -8.90 10.32 -7.32
N ASN A 154 -9.63 11.44 -7.36
CA ASN A 154 -9.86 12.18 -8.60
C ASN A 154 -8.68 13.08 -8.97
N GLY A 155 -8.67 13.55 -10.22
CA GLY A 155 -7.52 14.23 -10.81
C GLY A 155 -7.04 15.49 -10.09
N ASN A 156 -5.78 15.87 -10.32
CA ASN A 156 -5.14 17.03 -9.69
C ASN A 156 -5.21 16.99 -8.16
N THR A 157 -4.85 15.87 -7.57
CA THR A 157 -4.78 15.67 -6.11
C THR A 157 -3.33 15.45 -5.68
N VAL A 158 -2.92 16.14 -4.63
CA VAL A 158 -1.62 15.96 -3.97
C VAL A 158 -1.87 15.34 -2.60
N ILE A 159 -1.34 14.15 -2.38
CA ILE A 159 -1.36 13.44 -1.09
C ILE A 159 0.06 13.37 -0.58
N GLU A 160 0.31 13.92 0.59
CA GLU A 160 1.63 13.88 1.22
C GLU A 160 1.91 12.51 1.88
N ASP A 161 3.10 12.35 2.46
CA ASP A 161 3.53 11.09 3.07
C ASP A 161 2.61 10.62 4.20
N ASP A 162 2.65 9.30 4.45
CA ASP A 162 2.05 8.66 5.62
C ASP A 162 0.51 8.79 5.71
N VAL A 163 -0.16 9.25 4.65
CA VAL A 163 -1.61 9.41 4.64
C VAL A 163 -2.31 8.05 4.55
N TYR A 164 -3.37 7.90 5.35
CA TYR A 164 -4.29 6.78 5.25
C TYR A 164 -5.64 7.23 4.71
N VAL A 165 -6.13 6.58 3.66
CA VAL A 165 -7.45 6.84 3.07
C VAL A 165 -8.34 5.62 3.26
N GLY A 166 -9.40 5.78 4.05
CA GLY A 166 -10.32 4.72 4.45
C GLY A 166 -11.23 4.22 3.33
N THR A 167 -11.73 3.00 3.50
CA THR A 167 -12.58 2.31 2.53
C THR A 167 -13.71 3.18 1.99
N GLY A 168 -13.83 3.24 0.66
CA GLY A 168 -14.92 3.96 -0.01
C GLY A 168 -14.84 5.48 0.06
N ALA A 169 -13.73 6.05 0.55
CA ALA A 169 -13.56 7.49 0.56
C ALA A 169 -13.38 8.05 -0.87
N ILE A 170 -13.91 9.24 -1.08
CA ILE A 170 -13.89 9.94 -2.37
C ILE A 170 -13.23 11.31 -2.18
N LEU A 171 -12.15 11.56 -2.90
CA LEU A 171 -11.50 12.86 -2.96
C LEU A 171 -11.97 13.59 -4.22
N ARG A 172 -12.48 14.82 -4.06
CA ARG A 172 -12.92 15.60 -5.22
C ARG A 172 -11.75 15.89 -6.17
N GLN A 173 -12.05 16.19 -7.40
CA GLN A 173 -11.06 16.68 -8.36
C GLN A 173 -10.58 18.09 -7.99
N GLY A 174 -9.27 18.30 -8.05
CA GLY A 174 -8.65 19.62 -8.04
C GLY A 174 -8.56 20.23 -9.44
N THR A 175 -7.74 21.27 -9.58
CA THR A 175 -7.34 21.84 -10.87
C THR A 175 -5.81 21.98 -10.90
N PRO A 176 -5.18 22.16 -12.09
CA PRO A 176 -3.73 22.39 -12.16
C PRO A 176 -3.26 23.54 -11.27
N ASP A 177 -4.00 24.64 -11.24
CA ASP A 177 -3.65 25.84 -10.47
C ASP A 177 -4.04 25.72 -8.99
N ARG A 178 -4.99 24.81 -8.66
CA ARG A 178 -5.49 24.60 -7.30
C ARG A 178 -5.78 23.11 -7.05
N PRO A 179 -4.75 22.29 -6.91
CA PRO A 179 -4.91 20.88 -6.58
C PRO A 179 -5.57 20.72 -5.19
N LEU A 180 -6.31 19.62 -5.01
CA LEU A 180 -6.74 19.23 -3.67
C LEU A 180 -5.51 18.70 -2.91
N ARG A 181 -5.28 19.19 -1.68
CA ARG A 181 -4.15 18.79 -0.86
C ARG A 181 -4.56 18.02 0.38
N ILE A 182 -3.90 16.88 0.59
CA ILE A 182 -4.05 16.06 1.80
C ILE A 182 -2.70 16.05 2.49
N GLY A 183 -2.64 16.68 3.66
CA GLY A 183 -1.40 16.90 4.40
C GLY A 183 -0.84 15.60 5.00
N LYS A 184 0.46 15.62 5.25
CA LYS A 184 1.23 14.48 5.79
C LYS A 184 0.58 13.86 7.02
N GLY A 185 0.48 12.52 7.03
CA GLY A 185 -0.09 11.77 8.16
C GLY A 185 -1.58 11.99 8.41
N ALA A 186 -2.29 12.67 7.51
CA ALA A 186 -3.74 12.82 7.62
C ALA A 186 -4.44 11.46 7.50
N VAL A 187 -5.61 11.36 8.14
CA VAL A 187 -6.47 10.18 8.09
C VAL A 187 -7.82 10.56 7.50
N ILE A 188 -8.15 9.99 6.35
CA ILE A 188 -9.47 10.12 5.74
C ILE A 188 -10.31 8.92 6.18
N GLY A 189 -11.38 9.15 6.93
CA GLY A 189 -12.25 8.09 7.42
C GLY A 189 -13.00 7.37 6.29
N MET A 190 -13.45 6.15 6.57
CA MET A 190 -14.21 5.35 5.59
C MET A 190 -15.47 6.10 5.13
N GLY A 191 -15.77 6.03 3.84
CA GLY A 191 -16.94 6.67 3.23
C GLY A 191 -16.90 8.21 3.22
N ALA A 192 -15.80 8.84 3.62
CA ALA A 192 -15.70 10.30 3.62
C ALA A 192 -15.67 10.88 2.20
N VAL A 193 -16.35 12.01 2.01
CA VAL A 193 -16.31 12.77 0.75
C VAL A 193 -15.52 14.06 0.99
N VAL A 194 -14.25 14.05 0.59
CA VAL A 194 -13.33 15.16 0.82
C VAL A 194 -13.49 16.22 -0.26
N THR A 195 -13.97 17.39 0.15
CA THR A 195 -14.25 18.53 -0.76
C THR A 195 -13.33 19.73 -0.54
N LYS A 196 -12.45 19.67 0.45
CA LYS A 196 -11.48 20.73 0.82
C LYS A 196 -10.15 20.11 1.20
N ASP A 197 -9.11 20.91 1.23
CA ASP A 197 -7.80 20.50 1.73
C ASP A 197 -7.91 20.00 3.18
N VAL A 198 -7.07 19.02 3.53
CA VAL A 198 -6.98 18.42 4.85
C VAL A 198 -5.60 18.73 5.41
N ALA A 199 -5.54 19.26 6.62
CA ALA A 199 -4.29 19.65 7.25
C ALA A 199 -3.44 18.42 7.64
N PRO A 200 -2.08 18.58 7.77
CA PRO A 200 -1.23 17.49 8.25
C PRO A 200 -1.69 16.93 9.60
N GLY A 201 -1.72 15.60 9.72
CA GLY A 201 -2.13 14.88 10.92
C GLY A 201 -3.62 14.95 11.27
N GLU A 202 -4.41 15.66 10.48
CA GLU A 202 -5.85 15.79 10.71
C GLU A 202 -6.60 14.51 10.36
N THR A 203 -7.60 14.16 11.16
CA THR A 203 -8.57 13.11 10.84
C THR A 203 -9.88 13.74 10.39
N VAL A 204 -10.37 13.39 9.20
CA VAL A 204 -11.64 13.86 8.67
C VAL A 204 -12.59 12.71 8.36
N VAL A 205 -13.88 12.91 8.57
CA VAL A 205 -14.94 11.90 8.38
C VAL A 205 -16.21 12.52 7.80
N GLY A 206 -17.05 11.71 7.18
CA GLY A 206 -18.41 12.08 6.76
C GLY A 206 -18.52 12.65 5.35
N ASN A 207 -19.74 13.01 4.96
CA ASN A 207 -20.10 13.62 3.67
C ASN A 207 -20.93 14.90 3.88
N PRO A 208 -20.38 16.08 3.59
CA PRO A 208 -18.97 16.35 3.25
C PRO A 208 -18.04 16.11 4.45
N ALA A 209 -16.80 15.74 4.18
CA ALA A 209 -15.81 15.46 5.22
C ALA A 209 -15.54 16.66 6.12
N ARG A 210 -15.46 16.40 7.43
CA ARG A 210 -15.19 17.40 8.48
C ARG A 210 -14.17 16.81 9.46
N PRO A 211 -13.39 17.68 10.16
CA PRO A 211 -12.53 17.22 11.24
C PRO A 211 -13.29 16.36 12.25
N LEU A 212 -12.65 15.27 12.67
CA LEU A 212 -13.19 14.42 13.73
C LEU A 212 -12.83 15.02 15.09
N ASP A 213 -13.82 15.57 15.79
CA ASP A 213 -13.64 16.01 17.18
C ASP A 213 -13.35 14.78 18.05
N ARG A 214 -12.11 14.66 18.52
CA ARG A 214 -11.78 13.68 19.57
C ARG A 214 -12.27 14.24 20.92
N ARG A 215 -13.46 13.84 21.33
CA ARG A 215 -13.94 14.09 22.70
C ARG A 215 -13.19 13.21 23.69
#